data_391a0910f66539dc5ac4b7e1cdc711f0
#
_entry.id   391a0910f66539dc5ac4b7e1cdc711f0
#
_cell.length_a   1.000
_cell.length_b   1.000
_cell.length_c   1.000
_cell.angle_alpha   90.00
_cell.angle_beta   90.00
_cell.angle_gamma   90.00
#
_symmetry.space_group_name_H-M   'P 1'
#
loop_
_entity.id
_entity.type
_entity.pdbx_description
1 polymer ?
#
loop_
_entity_poly.entity_id
_entity_poly.type
_entity_poly.pdbx_seq_one_letter_code
_entity_poly.pdbx_strand_id
1 'polypeptide(L)'
;MSNVIIKGYHVKHNLTLNKDIDIKNLLLKAKKVADYAVKNKNNNKILTSKYVKQYGLPSTISNQILRKYGKGTIKEASNINLIVPNATTKIKSNNNIVEYHSIEYNDGFINIKPLKLHLRWNPGKKFKKINQIEISESRYMIVATFDKINNNNNKYNDILGIDHNCGVGRHIINAANLKTGEVLNLGKRGPNIRKMYYKKRQKQKIKGNKEKRIMKDLDHKISRKIVDYALKNKLKIVVEKLSGIRKTATKRKGCNNKNRLINSWSFYRLQTFIEYKAKEYGIPFIKINPHYTSQECSYCTIIGDRDRSNFICKNKKCKKYNVCRNADINAAFNVGKRSLLPGGRAQ
;
A
#
# COMPACT_ATOMS: atom_id res chain seq x y z
N MET A 1 -13.55 -14.92 -5.49
CA MET A 1 -12.71 -13.87 -4.85
C MET A 1 -13.48 -13.26 -3.69
N SER A 2 -12.86 -13.08 -2.53
CA SER A 2 -13.55 -12.53 -1.34
C SER A 2 -14.11 -11.14 -1.62
N ASN A 3 -15.41 -10.91 -1.32
CA ASN A 3 -16.09 -9.63 -1.49
C ASN A 3 -15.81 -8.65 -0.33
N VAL A 4 -14.65 -8.76 0.32
CA VAL A 4 -14.30 -7.97 1.50
C VAL A 4 -12.93 -7.30 1.36
N ILE A 5 -12.78 -6.19 2.07
CA ILE A 5 -11.54 -5.41 2.16
C ILE A 5 -11.17 -5.26 3.63
N ILE A 6 -9.90 -5.50 3.96
CA ILE A 6 -9.36 -5.28 5.30
C ILE A 6 -8.62 -3.95 5.33
N LYS A 7 -8.94 -3.08 6.29
CA LYS A 7 -8.30 -1.77 6.49
C LYS A 7 -7.79 -1.60 7.90
N GLY A 8 -6.67 -0.89 8.04
CA GLY A 8 -6.12 -0.44 9.31
C GLY A 8 -6.39 1.05 9.53
N TYR A 9 -6.89 1.40 10.70
CA TYR A 9 -7.15 2.77 11.14
C TYR A 9 -6.25 3.12 12.31
N HIS A 10 -5.54 4.24 12.23
CA HIS A 10 -4.75 4.76 13.34
C HIS A 10 -5.59 5.71 14.20
N VAL A 11 -5.67 5.41 15.49
CA VAL A 11 -6.40 6.18 16.49
C VAL A 11 -5.43 6.64 17.58
N LYS A 12 -5.51 7.90 18.00
CA LYS A 12 -4.66 8.44 19.06
C LYS A 12 -5.11 7.94 20.43
N HIS A 13 -4.17 7.84 21.38
CA HIS A 13 -4.46 7.39 22.76
C HIS A 13 -5.41 8.31 23.53
N ASN A 14 -5.49 9.60 23.19
CA ASN A 14 -6.40 10.54 23.84
C ASN A 14 -7.89 10.24 23.63
N LEU A 15 -8.23 9.26 22.80
CA LEU A 15 -9.59 8.76 22.61
C LEU A 15 -9.93 7.57 23.53
N THR A 16 -9.02 7.18 24.43
CA THR A 16 -9.27 6.18 25.46
C THR A 16 -10.13 6.77 26.57
N LEU A 17 -11.20 6.10 26.93
CA LEU A 17 -12.10 6.53 28.01
C LEU A 17 -11.60 6.14 29.40
N ASN A 18 -10.86 5.02 29.50
CA ASN A 18 -10.28 4.54 30.74
C ASN A 18 -8.88 5.13 30.92
N LYS A 19 -8.73 6.10 31.81
CA LYS A 19 -7.43 6.73 32.11
C LYS A 19 -6.52 5.85 32.99
N ASP A 20 -7.05 4.84 33.65
CA ASP A 20 -6.34 4.02 34.64
C ASP A 20 -5.50 2.89 34.03
N ILE A 21 -5.54 2.70 32.71
CA ILE A 21 -4.80 1.63 32.04
C ILE A 21 -3.40 2.12 31.68
N ASP A 22 -2.41 1.59 32.36
CA ASP A 22 -1.00 1.83 32.05
C ASP A 22 -0.56 1.05 30.81
N ILE A 23 -0.68 1.70 29.64
CA ILE A 23 -0.28 1.14 28.35
C ILE A 23 1.23 0.84 28.32
N LYS A 24 2.07 1.62 29.03
CA LYS A 24 3.51 1.38 29.06
C LYS A 24 3.81 0.08 29.79
N ASN A 25 3.13 -0.19 30.89
CA ASN A 25 3.26 -1.46 31.62
C ASN A 25 2.77 -2.65 30.77
N LEU A 26 1.66 -2.52 30.06
CA LEU A 26 1.18 -3.55 29.13
C LEU A 26 2.21 -3.86 28.02
N LEU A 27 2.85 -2.84 27.45
CA LEU A 27 3.88 -3.00 26.44
C LEU A 27 5.15 -3.60 27.02
N LEU A 28 5.51 -3.28 28.28
CA LEU A 28 6.63 -3.89 28.98
C LEU A 28 6.40 -5.40 29.19
N LYS A 29 5.20 -5.78 29.64
CA LYS A 29 4.79 -7.19 29.75
C LYS A 29 4.85 -7.90 28.38
N ALA A 30 4.37 -7.24 27.31
CA ALA A 30 4.45 -7.76 25.95
C ALA A 30 5.90 -7.97 25.49
N LYS A 31 6.82 -7.08 25.87
CA LYS A 31 8.24 -7.21 25.60
C LYS A 31 8.82 -8.47 26.26
N LYS A 32 8.55 -8.69 27.53
CA LYS A 32 9.00 -9.91 28.24
C LYS A 32 8.53 -11.20 27.55
N VAL A 33 7.27 -11.24 27.09
CA VAL A 33 6.74 -12.38 26.32
C VAL A 33 7.45 -12.55 24.97
N ALA A 34 7.75 -11.45 24.27
CA ALA A 34 8.43 -11.48 22.98
C ALA A 34 9.90 -11.91 23.14
N ASP A 35 10.62 -11.41 24.16
CA ASP A 35 11.98 -11.80 24.47
C ASP A 35 12.06 -13.31 24.82
N TYR A 36 11.09 -13.81 25.60
CA TYR A 36 10.94 -15.24 25.85
C TYR A 36 10.77 -16.04 24.56
N ALA A 37 9.90 -15.56 23.65
CA ALA A 37 9.66 -16.21 22.36
C ALA A 37 10.92 -16.27 21.48
N VAL A 38 11.68 -15.17 21.41
CA VAL A 38 12.93 -15.09 20.66
C VAL A 38 13.98 -16.04 21.23
N LYS A 39 14.11 -16.09 22.55
CA LYS A 39 15.09 -16.97 23.25
C LYS A 39 14.79 -18.47 23.03
N ASN A 40 13.52 -18.84 22.99
CA ASN A 40 13.07 -20.24 22.94
C ASN A 40 12.64 -20.74 21.55
N LYS A 41 12.82 -19.96 20.49
CA LYS A 41 12.32 -20.30 19.15
C LYS A 41 12.95 -21.55 18.52
N ASN A 42 14.16 -21.93 18.94
CA ASN A 42 14.89 -23.06 18.38
C ASN A 42 14.63 -24.41 19.13
N ASN A 43 13.78 -24.41 20.15
CA ASN A 43 13.55 -25.57 21.01
C ASN A 43 12.53 -26.58 20.45
N ASN A 44 12.24 -26.63 19.18
CA ASN A 44 11.27 -27.51 18.49
C ASN A 44 9.89 -27.68 19.19
N LYS A 45 9.61 -26.92 20.25
CA LYS A 45 8.35 -26.95 20.99
C LYS A 45 7.44 -25.81 20.52
N ILE A 46 6.15 -26.10 20.37
CA ILE A 46 5.14 -25.08 20.12
C ILE A 46 4.98 -24.24 21.38
N LEU A 47 5.42 -22.97 21.32
CA LEU A 47 5.29 -22.02 22.42
C LEU A 47 3.82 -21.62 22.59
N THR A 48 3.29 -21.82 23.79
CA THR A 48 1.92 -21.46 24.17
C THR A 48 1.91 -20.49 25.35
N SER A 49 0.77 -19.84 25.60
CA SER A 49 0.61 -18.90 26.72
C SER A 49 0.88 -19.53 28.10
N LYS A 50 0.85 -20.85 28.22
CA LYS A 50 1.18 -21.56 29.47
C LYS A 50 2.60 -21.22 29.95
N TYR A 51 3.57 -21.12 29.04
CA TYR A 51 4.98 -20.84 29.36
C TYR A 51 5.25 -19.39 29.78
N VAL A 52 4.31 -18.47 29.57
CA VAL A 52 4.48 -17.04 29.81
C VAL A 52 3.42 -16.44 30.71
N LYS A 53 2.66 -17.29 31.43
CA LYS A 53 1.58 -16.90 32.36
C LYS A 53 2.07 -15.92 33.44
N GLN A 54 3.31 -16.08 33.91
CA GLN A 54 3.93 -15.23 34.92
C GLN A 54 4.07 -13.75 34.50
N TYR A 55 4.02 -13.43 33.22
CA TYR A 55 4.12 -12.04 32.75
C TYR A 55 2.77 -11.30 32.81
N GLY A 56 1.67 -11.98 33.19
CA GLY A 56 0.37 -11.36 33.47
C GLY A 56 -0.33 -10.72 32.26
N LEU A 57 -0.17 -11.30 31.06
CA LEU A 57 -0.96 -10.95 29.88
C LEU A 57 -2.04 -12.01 29.61
N PRO A 58 -3.20 -11.61 29.08
CA PRO A 58 -4.22 -12.56 28.63
C PRO A 58 -3.68 -13.57 27.63
N SER A 59 -4.14 -14.83 27.71
CA SER A 59 -3.62 -15.94 26.90
C SER A 59 -3.75 -15.71 25.40
N THR A 60 -4.85 -15.09 24.93
CA THR A 60 -5.07 -14.76 23.52
C THR A 60 -4.01 -13.79 23.00
N ILE A 61 -3.64 -12.78 23.79
CA ILE A 61 -2.61 -11.78 23.46
C ILE A 61 -1.22 -12.43 23.49
N SER A 62 -0.92 -13.16 24.55
CA SER A 62 0.36 -13.89 24.70
C SER A 62 0.61 -14.82 23.51
N ASN A 63 -0.39 -15.60 23.09
CA ASN A 63 -0.27 -16.51 21.95
C ASN A 63 0.02 -15.77 20.64
N GLN A 64 -0.53 -14.58 20.42
CA GLN A 64 -0.24 -13.78 19.21
C GLN A 64 1.21 -13.27 19.22
N ILE A 65 1.72 -12.84 20.38
CA ILE A 65 3.10 -12.42 20.52
C ILE A 65 4.04 -13.61 20.28
N LEU A 66 3.77 -14.75 20.90
CA LEU A 66 4.57 -15.98 20.74
C LEU A 66 4.61 -16.43 19.27
N ARG A 67 3.47 -16.39 18.55
CA ARG A 67 3.42 -16.72 17.11
C ARG A 67 4.24 -15.77 16.27
N LYS A 68 4.23 -14.47 16.59
CA LYS A 68 4.95 -13.44 15.82
C LYS A 68 6.46 -13.53 16.02
N TYR A 69 6.91 -13.71 17.26
CA TYR A 69 8.33 -13.66 17.63
C TYR A 69 8.99 -15.04 17.77
N GLY A 70 8.22 -16.10 17.96
CA GLY A 70 8.71 -17.47 18.05
C GLY A 70 9.00 -18.15 16.71
N LYS A 71 8.74 -17.48 15.58
CA LYS A 71 9.00 -17.99 14.22
C LYS A 71 9.85 -16.99 13.44
N GLY A 72 10.68 -17.52 12.54
CA GLY A 72 11.43 -16.72 11.56
C GLY A 72 12.75 -16.16 12.07
N THR A 73 13.26 -15.14 11.37
CA THR A 73 14.62 -14.59 11.51
C THR A 73 14.74 -13.45 12.52
N ILE A 74 13.71 -13.17 13.32
CA ILE A 74 13.73 -12.08 14.31
C ILE A 74 14.78 -12.40 15.37
N LYS A 75 15.85 -11.59 15.46
CA LYS A 75 16.95 -11.75 16.42
C LYS A 75 16.71 -11.04 17.75
N GLU A 76 15.95 -9.95 17.72
CA GLU A 76 15.66 -9.10 18.87
C GLU A 76 14.24 -8.55 18.82
N ALA A 77 13.58 -8.49 19.96
CA ALA A 77 12.25 -7.94 20.11
C ALA A 77 12.31 -6.41 20.37
N SER A 78 12.48 -5.64 19.29
CA SER A 78 12.44 -4.17 19.35
C SER A 78 11.08 -3.61 18.84
N ASN A 79 10.62 -2.47 19.40
CA ASN A 79 9.38 -1.78 19.02
C ASN A 79 8.14 -2.69 19.03
N ILE A 80 7.83 -3.27 20.18
CA ILE A 80 6.73 -4.22 20.34
C ILE A 80 5.39 -3.50 20.31
N ASN A 81 4.50 -4.01 19.47
CA ASN A 81 3.08 -3.69 19.53
C ASN A 81 2.35 -4.85 20.19
N LEU A 82 1.45 -4.54 21.10
CA LEU A 82 0.54 -5.52 21.68
C LEU A 82 -0.60 -5.76 20.67
N ILE A 83 -0.77 -7.01 20.28
CA ILE A 83 -1.80 -7.40 19.30
C ILE A 83 -2.93 -8.09 20.04
N VAL A 84 -4.12 -7.48 19.99
CA VAL A 84 -5.36 -8.04 20.52
C VAL A 84 -6.20 -8.55 19.35
N PRO A 85 -6.28 -9.87 19.14
CA PRO A 85 -7.15 -10.43 18.13
C PRO A 85 -8.61 -10.36 18.57
N ASN A 86 -9.54 -10.24 17.64
CA ASN A 86 -10.95 -10.45 17.94
C ASN A 86 -11.24 -11.96 17.95
N ALA A 87 -11.00 -12.57 19.09
CA ALA A 87 -11.28 -14.00 19.31
C ALA A 87 -12.76 -14.19 19.67
N THR A 88 -13.38 -15.21 19.09
CA THR A 88 -14.74 -15.65 19.44
C THR A 88 -14.64 -16.88 20.30
N THR A 89 -15.23 -16.83 21.48
CA THR A 89 -15.40 -17.98 22.38
C THR A 89 -16.85 -18.41 22.38
N LYS A 90 -17.10 -19.68 22.10
CA LYS A 90 -18.45 -20.27 22.14
C LYS A 90 -18.62 -20.97 23.47
N ILE A 91 -19.62 -20.55 24.24
CA ILE A 91 -20.00 -21.18 25.52
C ILE A 91 -21.36 -21.80 25.34
N LYS A 92 -21.48 -23.10 25.64
CA LYS A 92 -22.77 -23.80 25.73
C LYS A 92 -23.39 -23.49 27.09
N SER A 93 -24.54 -22.88 27.09
CA SER A 93 -25.34 -22.63 28.27
C SER A 93 -26.82 -22.98 27.96
N ASN A 94 -27.43 -23.87 28.74
CA ASN A 94 -28.86 -24.24 28.66
C ASN A 94 -29.37 -24.46 27.21
N ASN A 95 -28.73 -25.37 26.47
CA ASN A 95 -28.98 -25.69 25.05
C ASN A 95 -28.75 -24.57 24.03
N ASN A 96 -28.32 -23.40 24.45
CA ASN A 96 -27.96 -22.31 23.56
C ASN A 96 -26.44 -22.15 23.47
N ILE A 97 -25.96 -21.82 22.26
CA ILE A 97 -24.54 -21.46 22.04
C ILE A 97 -24.46 -19.93 22.07
N VAL A 98 -23.81 -19.38 23.11
CA VAL A 98 -23.54 -17.94 23.21
C VAL A 98 -22.14 -17.67 22.70
N GLU A 99 -22.02 -16.76 21.73
CA GLU A 99 -20.73 -16.33 21.19
C GLU A 99 -20.24 -15.05 21.90
N TYR A 100 -19.07 -15.15 22.53
CA TYR A 100 -18.41 -14.00 23.15
C TYR A 100 -17.25 -13.54 22.27
N HIS A 101 -17.27 -12.27 21.92
CA HIS A 101 -16.17 -11.61 21.20
C HIS A 101 -15.26 -10.87 22.16
N SER A 102 -13.92 -10.98 21.94
CA SER A 102 -12.96 -10.23 22.75
C SER A 102 -12.92 -8.73 22.41
N ILE A 103 -13.43 -8.33 21.25
CA ILE A 103 -13.58 -6.95 20.83
C ILE A 103 -15.00 -6.74 20.35
N GLU A 104 -15.71 -5.80 20.99
CA GLU A 104 -17.07 -5.41 20.62
C GLU A 104 -17.10 -3.95 20.16
N TYR A 105 -18.03 -3.63 19.29
CA TYR A 105 -18.26 -2.27 18.81
C TYR A 105 -19.73 -1.91 18.93
N ASN A 106 -20.02 -0.87 19.71
CA ASN A 106 -21.37 -0.35 19.89
C ASN A 106 -21.33 1.18 19.88
N ASP A 107 -22.16 1.79 19.04
CA ASP A 107 -22.44 3.24 19.00
C ASP A 107 -21.20 4.17 19.03
N GLY A 108 -20.19 3.83 18.23
CA GLY A 108 -18.97 4.63 18.16
C GLY A 108 -17.92 4.30 19.21
N PHE A 109 -18.14 3.22 20.00
CA PHE A 109 -17.21 2.78 21.03
C PHE A 109 -16.76 1.34 20.78
N ILE A 110 -15.46 1.11 20.98
CA ILE A 110 -14.86 -0.23 20.97
C ILE A 110 -14.57 -0.64 22.40
N ASN A 111 -15.07 -1.81 22.79
CA ASN A 111 -14.75 -2.44 24.06
C ASN A 111 -13.77 -3.60 23.82
N ILE A 112 -12.56 -3.50 24.40
CA ILE A 112 -11.52 -4.53 24.36
C ILE A 112 -11.54 -5.28 25.68
N LYS A 113 -12.39 -6.30 25.79
CA LYS A 113 -12.68 -7.03 27.05
C LYS A 113 -11.43 -7.58 27.75
N PRO A 114 -10.45 -8.23 27.07
CA PRO A 114 -9.28 -8.79 27.73
C PRO A 114 -8.40 -7.74 28.45
N LEU A 115 -8.51 -6.48 28.06
CA LEU A 115 -7.72 -5.39 28.62
C LEU A 115 -8.61 -4.40 29.41
N LYS A 116 -9.91 -4.62 29.48
CA LYS A 116 -10.91 -3.68 30.06
C LYS A 116 -10.75 -2.26 29.49
N LEU A 117 -10.42 -2.15 28.18
CA LEU A 117 -10.11 -0.90 27.52
C LEU A 117 -11.27 -0.45 26.62
N HIS A 118 -11.69 0.81 26.78
CA HIS A 118 -12.73 1.43 25.97
C HIS A 118 -12.14 2.53 25.09
N LEU A 119 -12.44 2.48 23.78
CA LEU A 119 -11.94 3.44 22.79
C LEU A 119 -13.11 4.06 22.05
N ARG A 120 -13.05 5.38 21.85
CA ARG A 120 -13.96 6.05 20.92
C ARG A 120 -13.42 5.91 19.49
N TRP A 121 -14.24 5.37 18.59
CA TRP A 121 -13.86 5.20 17.18
C TRP A 121 -15.08 5.25 16.27
N ASN A 122 -15.04 6.16 15.29
CA ASN A 122 -16.04 6.23 14.24
C ASN A 122 -15.33 6.07 12.88
N PRO A 123 -15.56 4.98 12.14
CA PRO A 123 -14.94 4.73 10.84
C PRO A 123 -15.52 5.59 9.71
N GLY A 124 -16.61 6.35 9.95
CA GLY A 124 -17.31 7.12 8.93
C GLY A 124 -18.06 6.29 7.89
N LYS A 125 -18.06 4.96 8.01
CA LYS A 125 -18.79 4.03 7.15
C LYS A 125 -19.03 2.68 7.83
N LYS A 126 -20.05 1.98 7.37
CA LYS A 126 -20.41 0.64 7.88
C LYS A 126 -19.25 -0.35 7.61
N PHE A 127 -18.96 -1.20 8.58
CA PHE A 127 -17.99 -2.29 8.48
C PHE A 127 -18.62 -3.61 8.95
N LYS A 128 -18.03 -4.74 8.57
CA LYS A 128 -18.53 -6.07 8.97
C LYS A 128 -18.06 -6.46 10.36
N LYS A 129 -16.75 -6.36 10.62
CA LYS A 129 -16.16 -6.74 11.90
C LYS A 129 -14.82 -6.07 12.11
N ILE A 130 -14.44 -5.93 13.38
CA ILE A 130 -13.06 -5.64 13.78
C ILE A 130 -12.32 -6.97 13.85
N ASN A 131 -11.17 -7.07 13.20
CA ASN A 131 -10.36 -8.28 13.17
C ASN A 131 -9.38 -8.34 14.32
N GLN A 132 -8.70 -7.21 14.58
CA GLN A 132 -7.73 -7.06 15.66
C GLN A 132 -7.47 -5.59 15.97
N ILE A 133 -6.91 -5.33 17.13
CA ILE A 133 -6.40 -4.02 17.52
C ILE A 133 -4.94 -4.17 17.90
N GLU A 134 -4.08 -3.33 17.32
CA GLU A 134 -2.66 -3.25 17.69
C GLU A 134 -2.44 -2.01 18.54
N ILE A 135 -1.83 -2.17 19.70
CA ILE A 135 -1.52 -1.11 20.64
C ILE A 135 -0.02 -0.85 20.59
N SER A 136 0.37 0.39 20.29
CA SER A 136 1.73 0.88 20.34
C SER A 136 1.84 1.98 21.40
N GLU A 137 3.03 2.43 21.71
CA GLU A 137 3.26 3.49 22.70
C GLU A 137 2.52 4.81 22.38
N SER A 138 2.32 5.13 21.10
CA SER A 138 1.77 6.41 20.67
C SER A 138 0.34 6.37 20.12
N ARG A 139 -0.19 5.17 19.79
CA ARG A 139 -1.47 5.03 19.08
C ARG A 139 -2.01 3.61 19.05
N TYR A 140 -3.30 3.50 18.78
CA TYR A 140 -3.94 2.25 18.40
C TYR A 140 -4.02 2.11 16.88
N MET A 141 -3.93 0.88 16.37
CA MET A 141 -4.27 0.56 15.00
C MET A 141 -5.42 -0.45 14.99
N ILE A 142 -6.60 -0.02 14.55
CA ILE A 142 -7.79 -0.84 14.44
C ILE A 142 -7.81 -1.46 13.06
N VAL A 143 -7.82 -2.77 12.96
CA VAL A 143 -7.91 -3.52 11.70
C VAL A 143 -9.32 -4.07 11.55
N ALA A 144 -10.07 -3.54 10.58
CA ALA A 144 -11.46 -3.90 10.36
C ALA A 144 -11.72 -4.39 8.93
N THR A 145 -12.73 -5.23 8.79
CA THR A 145 -13.22 -5.76 7.50
C THR A 145 -14.44 -4.97 7.05
N PHE A 146 -14.39 -4.52 5.80
CA PHE A 146 -15.46 -3.79 5.12
C PHE A 146 -15.96 -4.58 3.93
N ASP A 147 -17.23 -4.35 3.55
CA ASP A 147 -17.71 -4.79 2.25
C ASP A 147 -17.00 -4.00 1.14
N LYS A 148 -16.72 -4.67 0.04
CA LYS A 148 -16.40 -3.94 -1.19
C LYS A 148 -17.61 -3.13 -1.60
N ILE A 149 -17.37 -1.94 -2.08
CA ILE A 149 -18.41 -1.18 -2.77
C ILE A 149 -18.66 -1.91 -4.09
N ASN A 150 -19.74 -2.70 -4.11
CA ASN A 150 -20.19 -3.35 -5.35
C ASN A 150 -20.82 -2.29 -6.25
N ASN A 151 -20.01 -1.68 -7.09
CA ASN A 151 -20.52 -0.86 -8.19
C ASN A 151 -20.98 -1.77 -9.35
N ASN A 152 -21.90 -2.72 -9.06
CA ASN A 152 -22.37 -3.70 -10.05
C ASN A 152 -23.04 -3.04 -11.28
N ASN A 153 -23.43 -1.78 -11.19
CA ASN A 153 -24.03 -1.02 -12.29
C ASN A 153 -23.02 -0.17 -13.08
N ASN A 154 -21.76 -0.09 -12.67
CA ASN A 154 -20.76 0.70 -13.38
C ASN A 154 -19.97 -0.17 -14.35
N LYS A 155 -20.42 -0.26 -15.60
CA LYS A 155 -19.58 -0.76 -16.69
C LYS A 155 -18.43 0.24 -16.89
N TYR A 156 -17.22 -0.15 -16.47
CA TYR A 156 -15.99 0.55 -16.79
C TYR A 156 -15.64 0.23 -18.24
N ASN A 157 -15.99 1.11 -19.18
CA ASN A 157 -15.82 0.84 -20.62
C ASN A 157 -14.53 1.44 -21.15
N ASP A 158 -14.14 2.60 -20.63
CA ASP A 158 -13.01 3.37 -21.10
C ASP A 158 -11.74 3.11 -20.25
N ILE A 159 -10.60 3.60 -20.73
CA ILE A 159 -9.29 3.28 -20.18
C ILE A 159 -8.54 4.52 -19.76
N LEU A 160 -7.92 4.46 -18.58
CA LEU A 160 -6.89 5.37 -18.10
C LEU A 160 -5.55 4.65 -18.15
N GLY A 161 -4.72 4.95 -19.13
CA GLY A 161 -3.37 4.44 -19.26
C GLY A 161 -2.40 5.26 -18.40
N ILE A 162 -1.53 4.60 -17.62
CA ILE A 162 -0.64 5.26 -16.66
C ILE A 162 0.81 4.90 -16.95
N ASP A 163 1.61 5.94 -17.24
CA ASP A 163 3.06 5.87 -17.33
C ASP A 163 3.70 6.37 -16.02
N HIS A 164 4.76 5.65 -15.57
CA HIS A 164 5.48 5.95 -14.34
C HIS A 164 6.87 6.49 -14.63
N ASN A 165 7.20 7.67 -14.13
CA ASN A 165 8.48 8.33 -14.35
C ASN A 165 9.29 8.60 -13.08
N CYS A 166 10.61 8.61 -13.22
CA CYS A 166 11.54 8.87 -12.12
C CYS A 166 12.50 10.05 -12.37
N GLY A 167 12.47 10.66 -13.54
CA GLY A 167 13.40 11.73 -13.93
C GLY A 167 13.19 13.04 -13.18
N VAL A 168 14.26 13.72 -12.84
CA VAL A 168 14.20 15.09 -12.29
C VAL A 168 13.54 16.01 -13.32
N GLY A 169 12.61 16.87 -12.86
CA GLY A 169 11.83 17.75 -13.72
C GLY A 169 10.59 17.11 -14.35
N ARG A 170 10.43 15.78 -14.26
CA ARG A 170 9.26 15.05 -14.75
C ARG A 170 8.17 14.89 -13.69
N HIS A 171 6.95 14.60 -14.12
CA HIS A 171 5.89 14.12 -13.24
C HIS A 171 6.13 12.65 -12.88
N ILE A 172 5.75 12.24 -11.67
CA ILE A 172 5.81 10.84 -11.26
C ILE A 172 4.87 9.99 -12.09
N ILE A 173 3.70 10.54 -12.39
CA ILE A 173 2.65 9.91 -13.17
C ILE A 173 2.23 10.84 -14.29
N ASN A 174 2.14 10.27 -15.47
CA ASN A 174 1.37 10.79 -16.59
C ASN A 174 0.24 9.79 -16.86
N ALA A 175 -0.99 10.20 -16.70
CA ALA A 175 -2.16 9.35 -16.93
C ALA A 175 -3.01 9.92 -18.05
N ALA A 176 -3.30 9.13 -19.08
CA ALA A 176 -4.05 9.52 -20.27
C ALA A 176 -5.41 8.81 -20.34
N ASN A 177 -6.47 9.57 -20.41
CA ASN A 177 -7.80 9.07 -20.70
C ASN A 177 -7.93 8.84 -22.22
N LEU A 178 -8.09 7.58 -22.63
CA LEU A 178 -8.12 7.23 -24.05
C LEU A 178 -9.35 7.75 -24.78
N LYS A 179 -10.46 7.97 -24.07
CA LYS A 179 -11.70 8.47 -24.67
C LYS A 179 -11.66 9.97 -24.93
N THR A 180 -11.30 10.75 -23.92
CA THR A 180 -11.35 12.21 -24.00
C THR A 180 -10.04 12.84 -24.47
N GLY A 181 -8.94 12.10 -24.44
CA GLY A 181 -7.58 12.63 -24.68
C GLY A 181 -7.03 13.44 -23.51
N GLU A 182 -7.78 13.59 -22.40
CA GLU A 182 -7.35 14.35 -21.24
C GLU A 182 -6.16 13.67 -20.54
N VAL A 183 -5.22 14.48 -20.05
CA VAL A 183 -3.99 14.01 -19.40
C VAL A 183 -3.87 14.57 -18.00
N LEU A 184 -3.64 13.68 -17.03
CA LEU A 184 -3.31 14.01 -15.66
C LEU A 184 -1.81 13.92 -15.45
N ASN A 185 -1.19 15.02 -15.05
CA ASN A 185 0.23 15.10 -14.72
C ASN A 185 0.40 15.27 -13.21
N LEU A 186 0.89 14.23 -12.52
CA LEU A 186 0.91 14.19 -11.05
C LEU A 186 2.33 14.02 -10.49
N GLY A 187 2.59 14.66 -9.35
CA GLY A 187 3.78 14.40 -8.54
C GLY A 187 5.06 15.10 -9.01
N LYS A 188 5.00 16.21 -9.74
CA LYS A 188 6.19 16.98 -10.24
C LYS A 188 7.25 17.27 -9.16
N ARG A 189 6.85 17.46 -7.90
CA ARG A 189 7.76 17.75 -6.78
C ARG A 189 8.57 16.54 -6.31
N GLY A 190 8.10 15.32 -6.55
CA GLY A 190 8.70 14.10 -6.00
C GLY A 190 10.17 13.88 -6.35
N PRO A 191 10.57 13.92 -7.63
CA PRO A 191 11.96 13.78 -8.03
C PRO A 191 12.89 14.85 -7.44
N ASN A 192 12.40 16.10 -7.33
CA ASN A 192 13.16 17.21 -6.74
C ASN A 192 13.38 17.02 -5.23
N ILE A 193 12.35 16.53 -4.50
CA ILE A 193 12.46 16.20 -3.07
C ILE A 193 13.55 15.14 -2.89
N ARG A 194 13.55 14.07 -3.68
CA ARG A 194 14.58 13.01 -3.62
C ARG A 194 15.98 13.55 -3.90
N LYS A 195 16.13 14.40 -4.93
CA LYS A 195 17.42 15.05 -5.26
C LYS A 195 17.93 15.92 -4.10
N MET A 196 17.04 16.71 -3.48
CA MET A 196 17.36 17.56 -2.32
C MET A 196 17.82 16.72 -1.12
N TYR A 197 17.08 15.68 -0.74
CA TYR A 197 17.46 14.82 0.39
C TYR A 197 18.72 14.02 0.14
N TYR A 198 18.96 13.63 -1.09
CA TYR A 198 20.23 13.00 -1.47
C TYR A 198 21.43 13.92 -1.23
N LYS A 199 21.37 15.16 -1.74
CA LYS A 199 22.43 16.16 -1.51
C LYS A 199 22.65 16.41 -0.01
N LYS A 200 21.58 16.51 0.79
CA LYS A 200 21.67 16.67 2.25
C LYS A 200 22.37 15.48 2.91
N ARG A 201 22.06 14.25 2.53
CA ARG A 201 22.74 13.05 3.08
C ARG A 201 24.23 13.02 2.77
N GLN A 202 24.62 13.46 1.59
CA GLN A 202 26.05 13.54 1.23
C GLN A 202 26.82 14.55 2.08
N LYS A 203 26.21 15.73 2.34
CA LYS A 203 26.86 16.81 3.11
C LYS A 203 26.87 16.56 4.62
N GLN A 204 25.80 16.04 5.18
CA GLN A 204 25.55 16.06 6.64
C GLN A 204 25.45 14.67 7.27
N LYS A 205 25.68 13.59 6.53
CA LYS A 205 25.48 12.19 6.98
C LYS A 205 24.13 11.96 7.72
N ILE A 206 23.08 12.74 7.38
CA ILE A 206 21.79 12.70 8.08
C ILE A 206 21.14 11.33 7.90
N LYS A 207 20.94 10.64 9.03
CA LYS A 207 20.10 9.46 9.13
C LYS A 207 18.69 9.89 9.52
N GLY A 208 17.65 9.48 8.76
CA GLY A 208 16.28 9.78 9.17
C GLY A 208 15.23 9.35 8.14
N ASN A 209 14.01 9.20 8.62
CA ASN A 209 12.87 8.71 7.84
C ASN A 209 12.01 9.83 7.21
N LYS A 210 12.42 11.10 7.30
CA LYS A 210 11.60 12.26 6.86
C LYS A 210 11.29 12.18 5.35
N GLU A 211 12.31 11.93 4.52
CA GLU A 211 12.10 11.73 3.07
C GLU A 211 11.12 10.60 2.79
N LYS A 212 11.31 9.44 3.45
CA LYS A 212 10.44 8.26 3.29
C LYS A 212 8.99 8.58 3.63
N ARG A 213 8.74 9.36 4.70
CA ARG A 213 7.39 9.81 5.11
C ARG A 213 6.77 10.76 4.09
N ILE A 214 7.51 11.78 3.62
CA ILE A 214 7.03 12.74 2.62
C ILE A 214 6.68 12.01 1.30
N MET A 215 7.55 11.11 0.84
CA MET A 215 7.30 10.36 -0.39
C MET A 215 6.13 9.38 -0.25
N LYS A 216 5.94 8.79 0.93
CA LYS A 216 4.77 7.94 1.18
C LYS A 216 3.47 8.74 1.16
N ASP A 217 3.44 9.92 1.78
CA ASP A 217 2.27 10.83 1.74
C ASP A 217 1.97 11.27 0.30
N LEU A 218 3.00 11.63 -0.47
CA LEU A 218 2.84 11.99 -1.87
C LEU A 218 2.25 10.82 -2.70
N ASP A 219 2.75 9.59 -2.51
CA ASP A 219 2.22 8.41 -3.18
C ASP A 219 0.75 8.15 -2.80
N HIS A 220 0.35 8.39 -1.54
CA HIS A 220 -1.05 8.31 -1.12
C HIS A 220 -1.94 9.35 -1.79
N LYS A 221 -1.46 10.60 -1.93
CA LYS A 221 -2.18 11.70 -2.59
C LYS A 221 -2.33 11.43 -4.09
N ILE A 222 -1.27 11.01 -4.76
CA ILE A 222 -1.29 10.67 -6.19
C ILE A 222 -2.25 9.52 -6.46
N SER A 223 -2.10 8.42 -5.71
CA SER A 223 -2.95 7.24 -5.89
C SER A 223 -4.44 7.53 -5.62
N ARG A 224 -4.77 8.44 -4.69
CA ARG A 224 -6.15 8.88 -4.44
C ARG A 224 -6.69 9.64 -5.65
N LYS A 225 -5.96 10.65 -6.14
CA LYS A 225 -6.37 11.45 -7.32
C LYS A 225 -6.63 10.59 -8.56
N ILE A 226 -5.77 9.58 -8.81
CA ILE A 226 -5.94 8.64 -9.93
C ILE A 226 -7.24 7.85 -9.79
N VAL A 227 -7.47 7.28 -8.60
CA VAL A 227 -8.65 6.45 -8.36
C VAL A 227 -9.94 7.27 -8.39
N ASP A 228 -9.93 8.47 -7.81
CA ASP A 228 -11.08 9.37 -7.81
C ASP A 228 -11.42 9.82 -9.25
N TYR A 229 -10.40 10.13 -10.07
CA TYR A 229 -10.60 10.45 -11.48
C TYR A 229 -11.14 9.25 -12.27
N ALA A 230 -10.58 8.07 -12.08
CA ALA A 230 -11.04 6.85 -12.74
C ALA A 230 -12.48 6.48 -12.34
N LEU A 231 -12.84 6.66 -11.06
CA LEU A 231 -14.19 6.43 -10.57
C LEU A 231 -15.19 7.40 -11.19
N LYS A 232 -14.86 8.72 -11.19
CA LYS A 232 -15.72 9.79 -11.75
C LYS A 232 -16.00 9.54 -13.23
N ASN A 233 -14.99 9.13 -14.00
CA ASN A 233 -15.09 8.97 -15.45
C ASN A 233 -15.36 7.51 -15.88
N LYS A 234 -15.62 6.58 -14.95
CA LYS A 234 -15.87 5.15 -15.20
C LYS A 234 -14.78 4.46 -16.03
N LEU A 235 -13.49 4.69 -15.68
CA LEU A 235 -12.33 4.21 -16.40
C LEU A 235 -11.72 2.97 -15.74
N LYS A 236 -11.29 2.00 -16.56
CA LYS A 236 -10.34 0.94 -16.13
C LYS A 236 -8.96 1.57 -15.97
N ILE A 237 -8.23 1.16 -14.95
CA ILE A 237 -6.86 1.63 -14.73
C ILE A 237 -5.89 0.62 -15.34
N VAL A 238 -5.03 1.07 -16.24
CA VAL A 238 -4.01 0.25 -16.91
C VAL A 238 -2.63 0.79 -16.57
N VAL A 239 -1.75 -0.09 -16.10
CA VAL A 239 -0.36 0.24 -15.72
C VAL A 239 0.61 -0.77 -16.32
N GLU A 240 1.89 -0.40 -16.41
CA GLU A 240 2.94 -1.33 -16.80
C GLU A 240 3.29 -2.32 -15.66
N LYS A 241 3.61 -3.56 -16.01
CA LYS A 241 4.18 -4.55 -15.07
C LYS A 241 5.66 -4.23 -14.85
N LEU A 242 5.96 -3.48 -13.81
CA LEU A 242 7.30 -3.00 -13.47
C LEU A 242 8.12 -4.03 -12.66
N SER A 243 7.99 -5.34 -12.95
CA SER A 243 8.78 -6.38 -12.31
C SER A 243 10.20 -6.42 -12.88
N GLY A 244 11.21 -6.55 -12.02
CA GLY A 244 12.61 -6.75 -12.44
C GLY A 244 13.38 -5.48 -12.82
N ILE A 245 12.77 -4.30 -12.89
CA ILE A 245 13.44 -3.03 -13.31
C ILE A 245 14.71 -2.77 -12.52
N ARG A 246 14.75 -3.06 -11.23
CA ARG A 246 15.95 -2.88 -10.40
C ARG A 246 17.07 -3.82 -10.81
N LYS A 247 16.76 -5.08 -11.12
CA LYS A 247 17.76 -6.06 -11.58
C LYS A 247 18.38 -5.66 -12.91
N THR A 248 17.57 -5.14 -13.83
CA THR A 248 18.04 -4.68 -15.15
C THR A 248 18.86 -3.38 -15.04
N ALA A 249 18.47 -2.46 -14.15
CA ALA A 249 19.18 -1.21 -13.94
C ALA A 249 20.60 -1.41 -13.37
N THR A 250 20.77 -2.34 -12.42
CA THR A 250 22.06 -2.63 -11.78
C THR A 250 23.08 -3.27 -12.73
N LYS A 251 22.65 -3.93 -13.81
CA LYS A 251 23.53 -4.54 -14.82
C LYS A 251 24.20 -3.51 -15.75
N ARG A 252 23.73 -2.26 -15.77
CA ARG A 252 24.32 -1.21 -16.62
C ARG A 252 25.50 -0.54 -15.91
N LYS A 253 26.73 -0.96 -16.24
CA LYS A 253 27.98 -0.33 -15.75
C LYS A 253 28.02 1.14 -16.20
N GLY A 254 28.56 2.04 -15.36
CA GLY A 254 28.79 3.47 -15.70
C GLY A 254 27.59 4.42 -15.46
N CYS A 255 26.40 3.94 -15.13
CA CYS A 255 25.20 4.78 -14.97
C CYS A 255 24.78 5.00 -13.50
N ASN A 256 25.72 5.28 -12.59
CA ASN A 256 25.48 5.35 -11.14
C ASN A 256 24.32 6.27 -10.73
N ASN A 257 24.19 7.45 -11.37
CA ASN A 257 23.11 8.38 -11.05
C ASN A 257 21.73 7.88 -11.51
N LYS A 258 21.62 7.27 -12.69
CA LYS A 258 20.37 6.68 -13.19
C LYS A 258 19.96 5.46 -12.36
N ASN A 259 20.92 4.57 -12.07
CA ASN A 259 20.69 3.39 -11.24
C ASN A 259 20.22 3.77 -9.84
N ARG A 260 20.81 4.82 -9.25
CA ARG A 260 20.39 5.34 -7.95
C ARG A 260 18.95 5.88 -7.99
N LEU A 261 18.57 6.66 -9.00
CA LEU A 261 17.21 7.17 -9.14
C LEU A 261 16.20 6.01 -9.24
N ILE A 262 16.46 5.00 -10.05
CA ILE A 262 15.61 3.82 -10.20
C ILE A 262 15.53 3.03 -8.89
N ASN A 263 16.66 2.79 -8.22
CA ASN A 263 16.69 2.05 -6.96
C ASN A 263 16.00 2.79 -5.80
N SER A 264 16.05 4.12 -5.78
CA SER A 264 15.39 4.94 -4.78
C SER A 264 13.87 5.05 -5.02
N TRP A 265 13.39 4.63 -6.17
CA TRP A 265 12.01 4.83 -6.59
C TRP A 265 11.06 3.79 -6.00
N SER A 266 9.92 4.24 -5.55
CA SER A 266 8.89 3.37 -4.95
C SER A 266 7.79 2.99 -5.95
N PHE A 267 8.13 2.60 -7.18
CA PHE A 267 7.17 2.15 -8.20
C PHE A 267 6.17 1.15 -7.65
N TYR A 268 6.68 0.08 -7.04
CA TYR A 268 5.86 -0.97 -6.46
C TYR A 268 4.87 -0.44 -5.43
N ARG A 269 5.33 0.44 -4.51
CA ARG A 269 4.47 1.02 -3.48
C ARG A 269 3.34 1.87 -4.08
N LEU A 270 3.66 2.72 -5.07
CA LEU A 270 2.66 3.57 -5.71
C LEU A 270 1.63 2.72 -6.48
N GLN A 271 2.09 1.73 -7.26
CA GLN A 271 1.17 0.80 -7.93
C GLN A 271 0.30 0.03 -6.93
N THR A 272 0.89 -0.48 -5.84
CA THR A 272 0.14 -1.14 -4.77
C THR A 272 -0.93 -0.20 -4.18
N PHE A 273 -0.61 1.09 -3.99
CA PHE A 273 -1.56 2.07 -3.47
C PHE A 273 -2.70 2.37 -4.44
N ILE A 274 -2.43 2.41 -5.74
CA ILE A 274 -3.47 2.54 -6.77
C ILE A 274 -4.31 1.27 -6.80
N GLU A 275 -3.68 0.10 -6.83
CA GLU A 275 -4.35 -1.20 -6.95
C GLU A 275 -5.33 -1.47 -5.79
N TYR A 276 -4.90 -1.33 -4.52
CA TYR A 276 -5.82 -1.60 -3.42
C TYR A 276 -6.96 -0.58 -3.33
N LYS A 277 -6.69 0.70 -3.65
CA LYS A 277 -7.74 1.72 -3.69
C LYS A 277 -8.72 1.49 -4.85
N ALA A 278 -8.24 1.10 -6.03
CA ALA A 278 -9.09 0.72 -7.16
C ALA A 278 -9.98 -0.48 -6.80
N LYS A 279 -9.41 -1.50 -6.17
CA LYS A 279 -10.17 -2.67 -5.68
C LYS A 279 -11.26 -2.29 -4.67
N GLU A 280 -11.03 -1.27 -3.85
CA GLU A 280 -12.03 -0.78 -2.89
C GLU A 280 -13.31 -0.29 -3.58
N TYR A 281 -13.17 0.33 -4.75
CA TYR A 281 -14.29 0.86 -5.54
C TYR A 281 -14.72 -0.04 -6.70
N GLY A 282 -14.19 -1.26 -6.79
CA GLY A 282 -14.49 -2.18 -7.87
C GLY A 282 -13.95 -1.76 -9.24
N ILE A 283 -13.00 -0.83 -9.29
CA ILE A 283 -12.37 -0.37 -10.54
C ILE A 283 -11.42 -1.46 -11.05
N PRO A 284 -11.56 -1.93 -12.31
CA PRO A 284 -10.63 -2.88 -12.90
C PRO A 284 -9.21 -2.31 -12.97
N PHE A 285 -8.23 -3.07 -12.48
CA PHE A 285 -6.82 -2.73 -12.50
C PHE A 285 -6.06 -3.76 -13.32
N ILE A 286 -5.46 -3.32 -14.43
CA ILE A 286 -4.84 -4.19 -15.43
C ILE A 286 -3.35 -3.87 -15.50
N LYS A 287 -2.50 -4.90 -15.50
CA LYS A 287 -1.06 -4.77 -15.75
C LYS A 287 -0.76 -5.23 -17.16
N ILE A 288 0.05 -4.47 -17.90
CA ILE A 288 0.45 -4.79 -19.27
C ILE A 288 1.96 -5.00 -19.35
N ASN A 289 2.39 -5.65 -20.43
CA ASN A 289 3.82 -5.80 -20.73
C ASN A 289 4.41 -4.44 -21.16
N PRO A 290 5.52 -3.97 -20.53
CA PRO A 290 6.11 -2.65 -20.78
C PRO A 290 6.95 -2.55 -22.07
N HIS A 291 7.10 -3.62 -22.86
CA HIS A 291 7.95 -3.59 -24.05
C HIS A 291 7.51 -2.48 -25.02
N TYR A 292 8.44 -1.63 -25.43
CA TYR A 292 8.29 -0.57 -26.43
C TYR A 292 7.22 0.51 -26.17
N THR A 293 6.47 0.47 -25.06
CA THR A 293 5.44 1.47 -24.74
C THR A 293 5.95 2.89 -24.80
N SER A 294 7.21 3.12 -24.45
CA SER A 294 7.86 4.42 -24.48
C SER A 294 8.52 4.78 -25.82
N GLN A 295 8.59 3.85 -26.77
CA GLN A 295 9.25 4.02 -28.07
C GLN A 295 8.28 4.03 -29.24
N GLU A 296 7.09 3.47 -29.08
CA GLU A 296 6.05 3.43 -30.11
C GLU A 296 5.27 4.76 -30.18
N CYS A 297 4.83 5.11 -31.37
CA CYS A 297 3.92 6.23 -31.55
C CYS A 297 2.51 5.86 -31.08
N SER A 298 1.91 6.67 -30.23
CA SER A 298 0.54 6.42 -29.74
C SER A 298 -0.54 6.55 -30.82
N TYR A 299 -0.21 7.02 -32.03
CA TYR A 299 -1.16 7.11 -33.14
C TYR A 299 -1.05 5.98 -34.15
N CYS A 300 0.16 5.55 -34.51
CA CYS A 300 0.37 4.55 -35.54
C CYS A 300 1.16 3.30 -35.09
N THR A 301 1.49 3.21 -33.79
CA THR A 301 2.22 2.08 -33.16
C THR A 301 3.64 1.81 -33.68
N ILE A 302 4.09 2.53 -34.73
CA ILE A 302 5.45 2.39 -35.25
C ILE A 302 6.45 3.07 -34.31
N ILE A 303 7.63 2.47 -34.17
CA ILE A 303 8.74 3.01 -33.38
C ILE A 303 9.18 4.35 -33.96
N GLY A 304 9.30 5.36 -33.10
CA GLY A 304 9.80 6.69 -33.43
C GLY A 304 11.03 7.03 -32.60
N ASP A 305 11.52 8.26 -32.78
CA ASP A 305 12.66 8.78 -32.03
C ASP A 305 12.22 9.33 -30.67
N ARG A 306 12.87 8.87 -29.61
CA ARG A 306 12.72 9.40 -28.26
C ARG A 306 14.04 9.99 -27.77
N ASP A 307 14.03 11.29 -27.53
CA ASP A 307 15.08 11.97 -26.77
C ASP A 307 14.51 12.52 -25.47
N ARG A 308 14.93 11.92 -24.34
CA ARG A 308 14.51 12.28 -22.97
C ARG A 308 12.99 12.41 -22.82
N SER A 309 12.46 13.65 -22.79
CA SER A 309 11.04 13.95 -22.66
C SER A 309 10.33 14.21 -23.98
N ASN A 310 11.06 14.21 -25.11
CA ASN A 310 10.55 14.45 -26.43
C ASN A 310 10.39 13.14 -27.20
N PHE A 311 9.33 13.06 -27.99
CA PHE A 311 9.04 11.95 -28.90
C PHE A 311 8.64 12.49 -30.29
N ILE A 312 9.24 11.94 -31.34
CA ILE A 312 8.95 12.31 -32.73
C ILE A 312 8.61 11.04 -33.52
N CYS A 313 7.47 11.03 -34.17
CA CYS A 313 7.08 9.93 -35.03
C CYS A 313 7.77 10.02 -36.40
N LYS A 314 8.40 8.94 -36.86
CA LYS A 314 9.10 8.85 -38.15
C LYS A 314 8.26 8.24 -39.27
N ASN A 315 7.06 7.79 -39.00
CA ASN A 315 6.18 7.25 -40.02
C ASN A 315 5.48 8.35 -40.83
N LYS A 316 5.88 8.51 -42.08
CA LYS A 316 5.32 9.52 -43.02
C LYS A 316 3.78 9.43 -43.19
N LYS A 317 3.20 8.23 -43.02
CA LYS A 317 1.75 8.01 -43.11
C LYS A 317 1.00 8.34 -41.82
N CYS A 318 1.71 8.71 -40.73
CA CYS A 318 1.10 9.02 -39.46
C CYS A 318 0.58 10.48 -39.44
N LYS A 319 -0.63 10.70 -38.92
CA LYS A 319 -1.20 12.05 -38.68
C LYS A 319 -0.31 12.96 -37.82
N LYS A 320 0.63 12.37 -37.05
CA LYS A 320 1.58 13.08 -36.20
C LYS A 320 3.04 12.85 -36.63
N TYR A 321 3.25 12.67 -37.93
CA TYR A 321 4.58 12.58 -38.51
C TYR A 321 5.39 13.84 -38.20
N ASN A 322 6.61 13.67 -37.76
CA ASN A 322 7.59 14.71 -37.47
C ASN A 322 7.13 15.77 -36.43
N VAL A 323 6.01 15.54 -35.71
CA VAL A 323 5.55 16.43 -34.64
C VAL A 323 6.21 16.04 -33.33
N CYS A 324 6.94 16.99 -32.70
CA CYS A 324 7.52 16.79 -31.37
C CYS A 324 6.42 16.78 -30.29
N ARG A 325 6.37 15.72 -29.50
CA ARG A 325 5.40 15.52 -28.42
C ARG A 325 6.09 15.11 -27.13
N ASN A 326 5.40 15.29 -26.01
CA ASN A 326 5.90 14.78 -24.74
C ASN A 326 5.91 13.23 -24.74
N ALA A 327 7.09 12.65 -24.54
CA ALA A 327 7.32 11.20 -24.59
C ALA A 327 6.58 10.43 -23.48
N ASP A 328 6.41 11.04 -22.30
CA ASP A 328 5.75 10.41 -21.15
C ASP A 328 4.23 10.37 -21.36
N ILE A 329 3.65 11.42 -21.97
CA ILE A 329 2.25 11.43 -22.36
C ILE A 329 2.00 10.42 -23.48
N ASN A 330 2.88 10.36 -24.48
CA ASN A 330 2.80 9.37 -25.55
C ASN A 330 2.84 7.94 -24.98
N ALA A 331 3.71 7.68 -24.00
CA ALA A 331 3.79 6.40 -23.32
C ALA A 331 2.50 6.06 -22.54
N ALA A 332 1.90 7.03 -21.85
CA ALA A 332 0.65 6.81 -21.13
C ALA A 332 -0.50 6.36 -22.06
N PHE A 333 -0.60 6.96 -23.26
CA PHE A 333 -1.55 6.52 -24.28
C PHE A 333 -1.25 5.09 -24.76
N ASN A 334 0.04 4.75 -24.99
CA ASN A 334 0.44 3.41 -25.42
C ASN A 334 0.12 2.36 -24.36
N VAL A 335 0.38 2.66 -23.08
CA VAL A 335 0.02 1.79 -21.96
C VAL A 335 -1.47 1.48 -21.99
N GLY A 336 -2.32 2.46 -22.15
CA GLY A 336 -3.75 2.24 -22.24
C GLY A 336 -4.15 1.42 -23.46
N LYS A 337 -3.68 1.76 -24.66
CA LYS A 337 -4.02 1.08 -25.92
C LYS A 337 -3.56 -0.39 -25.93
N ARG A 338 -2.41 -0.70 -25.35
CA ARG A 338 -1.88 -2.05 -25.29
C ARG A 338 -2.79 -3.04 -24.55
N SER A 339 -3.57 -2.57 -23.58
CA SER A 339 -4.55 -3.42 -22.89
C SER A 339 -5.70 -3.92 -23.77
N LEU A 340 -5.89 -3.32 -24.95
CA LEU A 340 -6.91 -3.68 -25.94
C LEU A 340 -6.40 -4.73 -26.93
N LEU A 341 -5.08 -4.95 -27.03
CA LEU A 341 -4.49 -5.88 -27.99
C LEU A 341 -4.49 -7.31 -27.42
N PRO A 342 -4.67 -8.34 -28.27
CA PRO A 342 -4.45 -9.74 -27.91
C PRO A 342 -3.01 -9.91 -27.39
N GLY A 343 -2.83 -10.58 -26.24
CA GLY A 343 -1.51 -10.75 -25.59
C GLY A 343 -0.89 -9.51 -24.96
N GLY A 344 -1.56 -8.34 -25.02
CA GLY A 344 -1.08 -7.11 -24.41
C GLY A 344 -1.10 -7.10 -22.87
N ARG A 345 -1.90 -7.98 -22.25
CA ARG A 345 -1.97 -8.13 -20.79
C ARG A 345 -0.78 -8.95 -20.30
N ALA A 346 -0.13 -8.50 -19.23
CA ALA A 346 0.88 -9.29 -18.55
C ALA A 346 0.17 -10.39 -17.73
N GLN A 347 0.52 -11.63 -17.98
CA GLN A 347 0.12 -12.78 -17.18
C GLN A 347 0.70 -12.72 -15.75
#